data_dc99e6e3a4ad37db2387e738db03b5e6
#
_entry.id   dc99e6e3a4ad37db2387e738db03b5e6
#
_cell.length_a   1.000
_cell.length_b   1.000
_cell.length_c   1.000
_cell.angle_alpha   90.00
_cell.angle_beta   90.00
_cell.angle_gamma   90.00
#
_symmetry.space_group_name_H-M   'P 1'
#
loop_
_entity.id
_entity.type
_entity.pdbx_description
1 polymer ?
#
loop_
_entity_poly.entity_id
_entity_poly.type
_entity_poly.pdbx_seq_one_letter_code
_entity_poly.pdbx_strand_id
1 'polypeptide(L)' 'MGVYSIKEISLMVDMPENTLRTYLGHYSFAKYYKGRKIEVSKEFYNTLLKYLWNKRSYKYIKNVERLIKNG' A
#
# COMPACT_ATOMS: atom_id res chain seq x y z
N MET A 1 2.27 -12.02 5.31
CA MET A 1 1.89 -11.22 4.14
C MET A 1 0.96 -12.04 3.27
N GLY A 2 0.18 -11.41 2.44
CA GLY A 2 -0.83 -12.12 1.67
C GLY A 2 -1.39 -11.26 0.56
N VAL A 3 -2.55 -11.67 0.06
CA VAL A 3 -3.23 -10.96 -1.03
C VAL A 3 -4.48 -10.31 -0.45
N TYR A 4 -4.61 -9.01 -0.63
CA TYR A 4 -5.68 -8.23 -0.01
C TYR A 4 -6.32 -7.28 -1.02
N SER A 5 -7.61 -6.98 -0.81
CA SER A 5 -8.29 -5.95 -1.60
C SER A 5 -7.79 -4.57 -1.17
N ILE A 6 -8.03 -3.56 -2.01
CA ILE A 6 -7.69 -2.18 -1.66
C ILE A 6 -8.41 -1.76 -0.39
N LYS A 7 -9.68 -2.16 -0.25
CA LYS A 7 -10.46 -1.85 0.96
C LYS A 7 -9.80 -2.43 2.21
N GLU A 8 -9.34 -3.68 2.13
CA GLU A 8 -8.67 -4.31 3.26
C GLU A 8 -7.37 -3.59 3.61
N ILE A 9 -6.58 -3.24 2.59
CA ILE A 9 -5.33 -2.52 2.82
C ILE A 9 -5.60 -1.15 3.42
N SER A 10 -6.65 -0.46 2.94
CA SER A 10 -6.99 0.86 3.48
C SER A 10 -7.31 0.80 4.97
N LEU A 11 -7.96 -0.28 5.40
CA LEU A 11 -8.23 -0.47 6.82
C LEU A 11 -6.96 -0.79 7.61
N MET A 12 -6.07 -1.58 7.01
CA MET A 12 -4.81 -1.97 7.67
C MET A 12 -3.88 -0.79 7.88
N VAL A 13 -3.84 0.14 6.93
CA VAL A 13 -2.93 1.29 7.00
C VAL A 13 -3.64 2.58 7.43
N ASP A 14 -4.91 2.48 7.77
CA ASP A 14 -5.71 3.63 8.19
C ASP A 14 -5.59 4.79 7.20
N MET A 15 -5.84 4.50 5.95
CA MET A 15 -5.77 5.45 4.85
C MET A 15 -7.10 5.44 4.10
N PRO A 16 -7.64 6.61 3.71
CA PRO A 16 -8.88 6.63 2.93
C PRO A 16 -8.76 5.77 1.68
N GLU A 17 -9.78 4.98 1.39
CA GLU A 17 -9.75 4.07 0.25
C GLU A 17 -9.49 4.81 -1.06
N ASN A 18 -10.12 5.96 -1.25
CA ASN A 18 -9.93 6.73 -2.48
C ASN A 18 -8.50 7.22 -2.65
N THR A 19 -7.87 7.64 -1.55
CA THR A 19 -6.47 8.06 -1.57
C THR A 19 -5.56 6.90 -1.92
N LEU A 20 -5.79 5.75 -1.28
CA LEU A 20 -5.01 4.56 -1.54
C LEU A 20 -5.19 4.08 -2.97
N ARG A 21 -6.42 4.11 -3.47
CA ARG A 21 -6.73 3.72 -4.85
C ARG A 21 -5.96 4.59 -5.84
N THR A 22 -5.89 5.90 -5.58
CA THR A 22 -5.14 6.81 -6.43
C THR A 22 -3.64 6.45 -6.42
N TYR A 23 -3.09 6.19 -5.25
CA TYR A 23 -1.67 5.84 -5.13
C TYR A 23 -1.37 4.51 -5.83
N LEU A 24 -2.18 3.49 -5.58
CA LEU A 24 -1.95 2.17 -6.16
C LEU A 24 -2.27 2.10 -7.64
N GLY A 25 -2.90 3.14 -8.19
CA GLY A 25 -3.09 3.28 -9.62
C GLY A 25 -1.84 3.69 -10.37
N HIS A 26 -0.78 4.09 -9.66
CA HIS A 26 0.49 4.43 -10.27
C HIS A 26 1.13 3.19 -10.87
N TYR A 27 1.80 3.35 -12.02
CA TYR A 27 2.35 2.22 -12.76
C TYR A 27 3.35 1.38 -11.94
N SER A 28 3.99 1.97 -10.93
CA SER A 28 4.93 1.26 -10.08
C SER A 28 4.30 0.07 -9.33
N PHE A 29 2.99 0.08 -9.19
CA PHE A 29 2.28 -0.96 -8.44
C PHE A 29 1.62 -2.00 -9.32
N ALA A 30 1.70 -1.84 -10.64
CA ALA A 30 0.99 -2.74 -11.57
C ALA A 30 1.37 -4.21 -11.36
N LYS A 31 2.63 -4.49 -11.08
CA LYS A 31 3.12 -5.87 -10.92
C LYS A 31 2.61 -6.56 -9.67
N TYR A 32 2.07 -5.82 -8.72
CA TYR A 32 1.57 -6.40 -7.48
C TYR A 32 0.11 -6.80 -7.54
N TYR A 33 -0.58 -6.43 -8.60
CA TYR A 33 -1.98 -6.77 -8.76
C TYR A 33 -2.15 -8.26 -9.10
N LYS A 34 -3.05 -8.92 -8.38
CA LYS A 34 -3.45 -10.31 -8.63
C LYS A 34 -4.96 -10.29 -8.82
N GLY A 35 -5.40 -9.98 -10.05
CA GLY A 35 -6.80 -9.72 -10.31
C GLY A 35 -7.22 -8.42 -9.66
N ARG A 36 -8.22 -8.46 -8.80
CA ARG A 36 -8.70 -7.28 -8.09
C ARG A 36 -8.04 -7.07 -6.74
N LYS A 37 -7.10 -7.96 -6.38
CA LYS A 37 -6.40 -7.89 -5.11
C LYS A 37 -4.94 -7.54 -5.34
N ILE A 38 -4.27 -7.23 -4.27
CA ILE A 38 -2.87 -6.80 -4.33
C ILE A 38 -2.05 -7.71 -3.44
N GLU A 39 -0.94 -8.18 -3.97
CA GLU A 39 0.01 -8.98 -3.23
C GLU A 39 0.84 -8.07 -2.34
N VAL A 40 0.61 -8.18 -1.04
CA VAL A 40 1.35 -7.39 -0.05
C VAL A 40 2.57 -8.19 0.37
N SER A 41 3.70 -7.80 -0.16
CA SER A 41 5.00 -8.42 0.09
C SER A 41 5.95 -7.36 0.62
N LYS A 42 7.16 -7.79 0.98
CA LYS A 42 8.19 -6.84 1.39
C LYS A 42 8.52 -5.87 0.24
N GLU A 43 8.51 -6.39 -1.00
CA GLU A 43 8.76 -5.57 -2.18
C GLU A 43 7.67 -4.52 -2.36
N PHE A 44 6.41 -4.93 -2.20
CA PHE A 44 5.29 -4.00 -2.26
C PHE A 44 5.42 -2.92 -1.18
N TYR A 45 5.74 -3.34 0.03
CA TYR A 45 5.93 -2.42 1.15
C TYR A 45 6.99 -1.37 0.83
N ASN A 46 8.15 -1.82 0.34
CA ASN A 46 9.24 -0.90 0.00
C ASN A 46 8.85 0.07 -1.11
N THR A 47 8.13 -0.41 -2.12
CA THR A 47 7.66 0.43 -3.21
C THR A 47 6.67 1.48 -2.73
N LEU A 48 5.73 1.07 -1.87
CA LEU A 48 4.74 1.98 -1.33
C LEU A 48 5.40 3.03 -0.44
N LEU A 49 6.34 2.61 0.39
CA LEU A 49 7.06 3.52 1.29
C LEU A 49 7.82 4.57 0.47
N LYS A 50 8.52 4.14 -0.57
CA LYS A 50 9.25 5.06 -1.44
C LYS A 50 8.30 6.03 -2.13
N TYR A 51 7.14 5.54 -2.58
CA TYR A 51 6.15 6.38 -3.23
C TYR A 51 5.64 7.46 -2.27
N LEU A 52 5.35 7.09 -1.02
CA LEU A 52 4.87 8.03 -0.01
C LEU A 52 5.93 9.09 0.30
N TRP A 53 7.20 8.71 0.38
CA TRP A 53 8.29 9.67 0.58
C TRP A 53 8.38 10.65 -0.59
N ASN A 54 8.25 10.16 -1.82
CA ASN A 54 8.29 11.02 -3.01
C ASN A 54 7.11 11.99 -3.06
N LYS A 55 5.95 11.57 -2.58
CA LYS A 55 4.75 12.40 -2.52
C LYS A 55 4.68 13.25 -1.26
N ARG A 56 5.65 13.09 -0.37
CA ARG A 56 5.68 13.78 0.92
C ARG A 56 4.44 13.52 1.76
N SER A 57 3.88 12.34 1.64
CA SER A 57 2.70 11.92 2.40
C SER A 57 3.14 11.29 3.73
N TYR A 58 3.86 12.06 4.52
CA TYR A 58 4.53 11.57 5.73
C TYR A 58 3.56 10.98 6.76
N LYS A 59 2.35 11.50 6.84
CA LYS A 59 1.39 11.03 7.83
C LYS A 59 1.02 9.56 7.64
N TYR A 60 1.16 9.04 6.43
CA TYR A 60 0.83 7.64 6.14
C TYR A 60 2.02 6.71 6.27
N ILE A 61 3.23 7.24 6.35
CA ILE A 61 4.43 6.40 6.40
C ILE A 61 4.44 5.50 7.63
N LYS A 62 4.13 6.05 8.80
CA LYS A 62 4.06 5.26 10.03
C LYS A 62 2.98 4.19 9.94
N ASN A 63 1.85 4.52 9.32
CA ASN A 63 0.75 3.58 9.18
C ASN A 63 1.16 2.41 8.27
N VAL A 64 1.86 2.71 7.18
CA VAL A 64 2.31 1.69 6.25
C VAL A 64 3.34 0.76 6.91
N GLU A 65 4.15 1.27 7.81
CA GLU A 65 5.11 0.45 8.53
C GLU A 65 4.43 -0.67 9.32
N ARG A 66 3.16 -0.49 9.70
CA ARG A 66 2.39 -1.51 10.41
C ARG A 66 2.18 -2.77 9.58
N LEU A 67 2.20 -2.65 8.26
CA LEU A 67 2.04 -3.82 7.38
C LEU A 67 3.13 -4.86 7.64
N ILE A 68 4.34 -4.41 7.92
CA ILE A 68 5.45 -5.30 8.19
C ILE A 68 5.44 -5.75 9.65
N LYS A 69 5.19 -4.83 10.57
CA LYS A 69 5.22 -5.16 12.00
C LYS A 69 4.13 -6.12 12.42
N ASN A 70 2.97 -6.02 11.80
CA ASN A 70 1.81 -6.85 12.16
C ASN A 70 1.59 -8.01 11.19
N GLY A 71 2.35 -8.07 10.16
CA GLY A 71 2.28 -9.14 9.18
C GLY A 71 3.49 -10.01 9.28
#